data_d3a0e23fc19764869cbc246756fbb92b
#
_entry.id   d3a0e23fc19764869cbc246756fbb92b
#
_cell.length_a   1.000
_cell.length_b   1.000
_cell.length_c   1.000
_cell.angle_alpha   90.00
_cell.angle_beta   90.00
_cell.angle_gamma   90.00
#
_symmetry.space_group_name_H-M   'P 1'
#
loop_
_entity.id
_entity.type
_entity.pdbx_description
1 polymer ?
#
loop_
_entity_poly.entity_id
_entity_poly.type
_entity_poly.pdbx_seq_one_letter_code
_entity_poly.pdbx_strand_id
1 'polypeptide(L)'
;KKDDKLDVNVNFPEAYHSDSLAGKPALFKVKVNSIKRPEKVELNDEFAKEQSYDTVADMTAKIKENLVKKEDSRVENEFISKLVEKVVETSEIDVPAAMVDREIDRKLEEFSQQLQMQGFTLEKYFEMTGQSIEAMRESVQESAANAVKTDLVLGEVAKVEKITAEDSEVEPKIEEMAKAYGMEKDAIIADVKKAGNYDVFIDNIKYQIINEKTIDLLKNSAK
;
A
#
# COMPACT_ATOMS: atom_id res chain seq x y z
N LYS A 1 25.91 4.27 -38.13
CA LYS A 1 26.83 5.06 -37.27
C LYS A 1 26.13 6.33 -36.84
N LYS A 2 26.68 7.05 -35.84
CA LYS A 2 26.18 8.40 -35.52
C LYS A 2 26.31 9.29 -36.76
N ASP A 3 25.30 10.13 -36.98
CA ASP A 3 25.16 11.05 -38.15
C ASP A 3 24.91 10.36 -39.50
N ASP A 4 24.77 9.04 -39.57
CA ASP A 4 24.33 8.36 -40.79
C ASP A 4 22.94 8.83 -41.19
N LYS A 5 22.75 9.07 -42.45
CA LYS A 5 21.45 9.37 -43.08
C LYS A 5 21.02 8.15 -43.87
N LEU A 6 19.81 7.69 -43.59
CA LEU A 6 19.23 6.49 -44.19
C LEU A 6 17.86 6.83 -44.77
N ASP A 7 17.60 6.34 -45.95
CA ASP A 7 16.27 6.36 -46.56
C ASP A 7 15.59 5.00 -46.27
N VAL A 8 14.56 4.97 -45.46
CA VAL A 8 13.84 3.76 -45.07
C VAL A 8 12.48 3.76 -45.73
N ASN A 9 12.28 2.81 -46.66
CA ASN A 9 11.00 2.58 -47.30
C ASN A 9 10.16 1.62 -46.43
N VAL A 10 8.97 2.03 -46.04
CA VAL A 10 8.02 1.22 -45.29
C VAL A 10 6.63 1.36 -45.88
N ASN A 11 5.83 0.31 -45.77
CA ASN A 11 4.40 0.38 -46.06
C ASN A 11 3.64 0.41 -44.76
N PHE A 12 2.71 1.36 -44.59
CA PHE A 12 1.82 1.37 -43.46
C PHE A 12 0.88 0.16 -43.50
N PRO A 13 0.61 -0.50 -42.35
CA PRO A 13 -0.38 -1.59 -42.29
C PRO A 13 -1.74 -1.12 -42.81
N GLU A 14 -2.53 -2.04 -43.37
CA GLU A 14 -3.91 -1.74 -43.81
C GLU A 14 -4.80 -1.30 -42.67
N ALA A 15 -4.59 -1.82 -41.45
CA ALA A 15 -5.31 -1.45 -40.20
C ALA A 15 -4.59 -0.34 -39.42
N TYR A 16 -4.06 0.68 -40.09
CA TYR A 16 -3.42 1.81 -39.41
C TYR A 16 -4.46 2.83 -38.95
N HIS A 17 -4.26 3.40 -37.78
CA HIS A 17 -5.21 4.32 -37.12
C HIS A 17 -5.53 5.60 -37.91
N SER A 18 -4.83 5.89 -38.99
CA SER A 18 -5.10 6.99 -39.89
C SER A 18 -5.42 6.46 -41.29
N ASP A 19 -6.67 6.59 -41.71
CA ASP A 19 -7.15 6.15 -43.02
C ASP A 19 -6.41 6.78 -44.21
N SER A 20 -5.86 7.97 -43.98
CA SER A 20 -5.08 8.69 -44.99
C SER A 20 -3.71 8.06 -45.29
N LEU A 21 -3.20 7.25 -44.35
CA LEU A 21 -1.88 6.59 -44.42
C LEU A 21 -1.97 5.06 -44.55
N ALA A 22 -3.10 4.46 -44.21
CA ALA A 22 -3.30 3.01 -44.26
C ALA A 22 -2.98 2.42 -45.64
N GLY A 23 -2.18 1.37 -45.68
CA GLY A 23 -1.76 0.68 -46.91
C GLY A 23 -0.83 1.45 -47.84
N LYS A 24 -0.43 2.70 -47.53
CA LYS A 24 0.40 3.50 -48.43
C LYS A 24 1.87 3.34 -48.15
N PRO A 25 2.71 3.37 -49.22
CA PRO A 25 4.17 3.40 -49.06
C PRO A 25 4.64 4.80 -48.57
N ALA A 26 5.61 4.80 -47.67
CA ALA A 26 6.24 6.00 -47.15
C ALA A 26 7.76 5.88 -47.14
N LEU A 27 8.43 6.98 -47.51
CA LEU A 27 9.88 7.11 -47.47
C LEU A 27 10.26 7.96 -46.24
N PHE A 28 10.89 7.35 -45.23
CA PHE A 28 11.42 8.05 -44.09
C PHE A 28 12.89 8.41 -44.29
N LYS A 29 13.19 9.69 -44.30
CA LYS A 29 14.57 10.19 -44.26
C LYS A 29 15.01 10.28 -42.81
N VAL A 30 15.79 9.31 -42.33
CA VAL A 30 16.23 9.18 -40.96
C VAL A 30 17.68 9.63 -40.81
N LYS A 31 17.93 10.48 -39.78
CA LYS A 31 19.29 10.79 -39.33
C LYS A 31 19.51 10.15 -37.95
N VAL A 32 20.60 9.37 -37.84
CA VAL A 32 20.97 8.73 -36.55
C VAL A 32 21.64 9.77 -35.65
N ASN A 33 20.94 10.33 -34.68
CA ASN A 33 21.46 11.36 -33.79
C ASN A 33 22.36 10.77 -32.68
N SER A 34 22.02 9.62 -32.14
CA SER A 34 22.83 8.93 -31.13
C SER A 34 22.56 7.43 -31.15
N ILE A 35 23.57 6.68 -30.79
CA ILE A 35 23.45 5.22 -30.56
C ILE A 35 23.83 4.96 -29.12
N LYS A 36 22.90 4.48 -28.33
CA LYS A 36 23.14 4.00 -26.94
C LYS A 36 23.31 2.49 -27.00
N ARG A 37 24.36 1.98 -26.42
CA ARG A 37 24.56 0.53 -26.23
C ARG A 37 24.46 0.23 -24.74
N PRO A 38 23.73 -0.80 -24.33
CA PRO A 38 23.79 -1.26 -22.94
C PRO A 38 25.19 -1.83 -22.70
N GLU A 39 25.90 -1.26 -21.72
CA GLU A 39 27.14 -1.86 -21.19
C GLU A 39 26.77 -2.76 -20.03
N LYS A 40 27.40 -3.94 -19.96
CA LYS A 40 27.30 -4.80 -18.79
C LYS A 40 28.12 -4.17 -17.68
N VAL A 41 27.44 -3.71 -16.65
CA VAL A 41 28.13 -3.23 -15.43
C VAL A 41 28.64 -4.45 -14.68
N GLU A 42 29.91 -4.46 -14.33
CA GLU A 42 30.49 -5.48 -13.49
C GLU A 42 30.13 -5.23 -12.03
N LEU A 43 29.77 -6.28 -11.31
CA LEU A 43 29.48 -6.22 -9.88
C LEU A 43 30.82 -6.09 -9.11
N ASN A 44 31.26 -4.86 -8.92
CA ASN A 44 32.48 -4.50 -8.21
C ASN A 44 32.22 -3.42 -7.16
N ASP A 45 33.24 -3.04 -6.39
CA ASP A 45 33.09 -2.04 -5.34
C ASP A 45 32.81 -0.63 -5.88
N GLU A 46 33.14 -0.33 -7.14
CA GLU A 46 32.78 0.93 -7.78
C GLU A 46 31.26 0.97 -8.01
N PHE A 47 30.69 -0.09 -8.54
CA PHE A 47 29.24 -0.23 -8.67
C PHE A 47 28.53 -0.15 -7.31
N ALA A 48 29.06 -0.82 -6.27
CA ALA A 48 28.50 -0.74 -4.93
C ALA A 48 28.47 0.71 -4.40
N LYS A 49 29.53 1.48 -4.63
CA LYS A 49 29.59 2.91 -4.25
C LYS A 49 28.59 3.78 -5.01
N GLU A 50 28.35 3.53 -6.30
CA GLU A 50 27.31 4.19 -7.07
C GLU A 50 25.91 3.93 -6.50
N GLN A 51 25.72 2.76 -5.87
CA GLN A 51 24.47 2.37 -5.17
C GLN A 51 24.47 2.77 -3.68
N SER A 52 25.40 3.62 -3.25
CA SER A 52 25.52 4.11 -1.85
C SER A 52 25.89 3.04 -0.83
N TYR A 53 26.67 2.04 -1.24
CA TYR A 53 27.29 1.04 -0.36
C TYR A 53 28.81 1.15 -0.43
N ASP A 54 29.52 0.74 0.63
CA ASP A 54 30.98 0.84 0.66
C ASP A 54 31.67 -0.22 -0.23
N THR A 55 31.15 -1.44 -0.23
CA THR A 55 31.66 -2.58 -1.00
C THR A 55 30.54 -3.49 -1.47
N VAL A 56 30.81 -4.38 -2.43
CA VAL A 56 29.87 -5.42 -2.87
C VAL A 56 29.48 -6.33 -1.69
N ALA A 57 30.41 -6.61 -0.78
CA ALA A 57 30.11 -7.43 0.41
C ALA A 57 29.11 -6.72 1.33
N ASP A 58 29.30 -5.43 1.61
CA ASP A 58 28.38 -4.61 2.40
C ASP A 58 27.00 -4.51 1.72
N MET A 59 26.97 -4.21 0.42
CA MET A 59 25.74 -4.18 -0.38
C MET A 59 24.97 -5.51 -0.27
N THR A 60 25.66 -6.62 -0.47
CA THR A 60 25.06 -7.96 -0.39
C THR A 60 24.52 -8.26 1.00
N ALA A 61 25.28 -7.90 2.05
CA ALA A 61 24.85 -8.09 3.44
C ALA A 61 23.58 -7.28 3.77
N LYS A 62 23.55 -6.00 3.39
CA LYS A 62 22.39 -5.12 3.63
C LYS A 62 21.17 -5.54 2.82
N ILE A 63 21.35 -5.92 1.54
CA ILE A 63 20.25 -6.45 0.73
C ILE A 63 19.70 -7.72 1.36
N LYS A 64 20.57 -8.66 1.78
CA LYS A 64 20.16 -9.89 2.46
C LYS A 64 19.39 -9.58 3.74
N GLU A 65 19.90 -8.69 4.59
CA GLU A 65 19.22 -8.28 5.83
C GLU A 65 17.84 -7.71 5.55
N ASN A 66 17.71 -6.82 4.55
CA ASN A 66 16.44 -6.23 4.16
C ASN A 66 15.44 -7.27 3.61
N LEU A 67 15.94 -8.23 2.81
CA LEU A 67 15.12 -9.32 2.29
C LEU A 67 14.63 -10.26 3.40
N VAL A 68 15.50 -10.59 4.36
CA VAL A 68 15.12 -11.41 5.53
C VAL A 68 14.06 -10.66 6.35
N LYS A 69 14.30 -9.41 6.71
CA LYS A 69 13.30 -8.59 7.45
C LYS A 69 11.95 -8.52 6.73
N LYS A 70 11.98 -8.32 5.41
CA LYS A 70 10.76 -8.26 4.59
C LYS A 70 10.02 -9.60 4.59
N GLU A 71 10.76 -10.72 4.48
CA GLU A 71 10.16 -12.04 4.47
C GLU A 71 9.64 -12.43 5.86
N ASP A 72 10.38 -12.13 6.92
CA ASP A 72 9.94 -12.35 8.31
C ASP A 72 8.63 -11.58 8.58
N SER A 73 8.56 -10.31 8.18
CA SER A 73 7.33 -9.51 8.30
C SER A 73 6.18 -10.08 7.46
N ARG A 74 6.46 -10.60 6.26
CA ARG A 74 5.45 -11.23 5.41
C ARG A 74 4.88 -12.50 6.07
N VAL A 75 5.76 -13.36 6.56
CA VAL A 75 5.38 -14.61 7.24
C VAL A 75 4.59 -14.32 8.51
N GLU A 76 5.03 -13.34 9.30
CA GLU A 76 4.35 -12.90 10.51
C GLU A 76 2.93 -12.37 10.20
N ASN A 77 2.80 -11.51 9.21
CA ASN A 77 1.50 -10.98 8.80
C ASN A 77 0.57 -12.08 8.26
N GLU A 78 1.10 -13.03 7.50
CA GLU A 78 0.34 -14.18 7.00
C GLU A 78 -0.13 -15.07 8.15
N PHE A 79 0.73 -15.31 9.14
CA PHE A 79 0.37 -16.08 10.33
C PHE A 79 -0.73 -15.37 11.12
N ILE A 80 -0.58 -14.06 11.40
CA ILE A 80 -1.59 -13.26 12.10
C ILE A 80 -2.92 -13.29 11.35
N SER A 81 -2.91 -13.08 10.03
CA SER A 81 -4.13 -13.11 9.22
C SER A 81 -4.85 -14.44 9.33
N LYS A 82 -4.14 -15.57 9.19
CA LYS A 82 -4.74 -16.90 9.31
C LYS A 82 -5.23 -17.21 10.73
N LEU A 83 -4.51 -16.74 11.74
CA LEU A 83 -4.90 -16.91 13.13
C LEU A 83 -6.21 -16.17 13.43
N VAL A 84 -6.26 -14.88 13.05
CA VAL A 84 -7.46 -14.04 13.23
C VAL A 84 -8.64 -14.60 12.44
N GLU A 85 -8.42 -14.97 11.17
CA GLU A 85 -9.44 -15.60 10.32
C GLU A 85 -10.03 -16.85 11.01
N LYS A 86 -9.17 -17.69 11.59
CA LYS A 86 -9.63 -18.91 12.30
C LYS A 86 -10.45 -18.60 13.54
N VAL A 87 -10.06 -17.61 14.31
CA VAL A 87 -10.83 -17.15 15.48
C VAL A 87 -12.19 -16.59 15.04
N VAL A 88 -12.21 -15.78 13.97
CA VAL A 88 -13.44 -15.18 13.41
C VAL A 88 -14.38 -16.25 12.83
N GLU A 89 -13.85 -17.25 12.12
CA GLU A 89 -14.64 -18.37 11.58
C GLU A 89 -15.36 -19.17 12.67
N THR A 90 -14.69 -19.38 13.80
CA THR A 90 -15.26 -20.16 14.93
C THR A 90 -16.18 -19.33 15.83
N SER A 91 -16.28 -18.02 15.59
CA SER A 91 -17.11 -17.11 16.38
C SER A 91 -18.49 -16.93 15.75
N GLU A 92 -19.55 -17.08 16.59
CA GLU A 92 -20.91 -16.72 16.21
C GLU A 92 -21.16 -15.26 16.58
N ILE A 93 -21.37 -14.42 15.58
CA ILE A 93 -21.59 -13.00 15.78
C ILE A 93 -22.60 -12.46 14.76
N ASP A 94 -23.53 -11.66 15.22
CA ASP A 94 -24.43 -10.88 14.38
C ASP A 94 -23.74 -9.56 14.02
N VAL A 95 -23.53 -9.34 12.72
CA VAL A 95 -22.86 -8.15 12.18
C VAL A 95 -23.91 -7.13 11.79
N PRO A 96 -24.02 -5.99 12.51
CA PRO A 96 -25.03 -4.98 12.17
C PRO A 96 -24.77 -4.35 10.82
N ALA A 97 -25.80 -4.31 9.94
CA ALA A 97 -25.68 -3.75 8.59
C ALA A 97 -25.15 -2.29 8.61
N ALA A 98 -25.61 -1.50 9.58
CA ALA A 98 -25.15 -0.11 9.73
C ALA A 98 -23.64 0.02 10.02
N MET A 99 -22.99 -0.99 10.62
CA MET A 99 -21.55 -1.00 10.80
C MET A 99 -20.84 -1.34 9.47
N VAL A 100 -21.40 -2.28 8.71
CA VAL A 100 -20.87 -2.63 7.39
C VAL A 100 -20.95 -1.43 6.44
N ASP A 101 -22.08 -0.71 6.44
CA ASP A 101 -22.23 0.49 5.61
C ASP A 101 -21.19 1.57 5.94
N ARG A 102 -20.93 1.82 7.23
CA ARG A 102 -19.88 2.75 7.66
C ARG A 102 -18.49 2.31 7.22
N GLU A 103 -18.23 1.03 7.30
CA GLU A 103 -16.93 0.47 6.89
C GLU A 103 -16.75 0.56 5.37
N ILE A 104 -17.82 0.39 4.58
CA ILE A 104 -17.82 0.64 3.13
C ILE A 104 -17.49 2.11 2.87
N ASP A 105 -18.16 3.05 3.55
CA ASP A 105 -17.90 4.48 3.40
C ASP A 105 -16.44 4.83 3.74
N ARG A 106 -15.89 4.27 4.81
CA ARG A 106 -14.48 4.45 5.20
C ARG A 106 -13.52 3.96 4.11
N LYS A 107 -13.76 2.75 3.57
CA LYS A 107 -12.93 2.19 2.48
C LYS A 107 -12.98 3.04 1.21
N LEU A 108 -14.14 3.59 0.86
CA LEU A 108 -14.29 4.48 -0.28
C LEU A 108 -13.57 5.81 -0.06
N GLU A 109 -13.60 6.34 1.16
CA GLU A 109 -12.89 7.55 1.52
C GLU A 109 -11.36 7.36 1.44
N GLU A 110 -10.85 6.25 1.97
CA GLU A 110 -9.42 5.88 1.86
C GLU A 110 -8.99 5.75 0.40
N PHE A 111 -9.82 5.11 -0.43
CA PHE A 111 -9.55 5.01 -1.86
C PHE A 111 -9.56 6.38 -2.54
N SER A 112 -10.51 7.24 -2.20
CA SER A 112 -10.57 8.61 -2.70
C SER A 112 -9.30 9.41 -2.35
N GLN A 113 -8.83 9.31 -1.11
CA GLN A 113 -7.59 9.95 -0.66
C GLN A 113 -6.36 9.40 -1.41
N GLN A 114 -6.30 8.09 -1.65
CA GLN A 114 -5.23 7.48 -2.42
C GLN A 114 -5.20 7.97 -3.87
N LEU A 115 -6.37 8.13 -4.50
CA LEU A 115 -6.48 8.71 -5.83
C LEU A 115 -6.03 10.18 -5.86
N GLN A 116 -6.41 10.96 -4.85
CA GLN A 116 -5.99 12.36 -4.72
C GLN A 116 -4.47 12.52 -4.62
N MET A 117 -3.78 11.63 -3.88
CA MET A 117 -2.32 11.61 -3.83
C MET A 117 -1.68 11.33 -5.20
N GLN A 118 -2.39 10.66 -6.11
CA GLN A 118 -1.98 10.41 -7.48
C GLN A 118 -2.48 11.49 -8.48
N GLY A 119 -3.14 12.55 -7.98
CA GLY A 119 -3.66 13.65 -8.79
C GLY A 119 -4.99 13.33 -9.50
N PHE A 120 -5.72 12.31 -9.06
CA PHE A 120 -7.03 11.94 -9.58
C PHE A 120 -8.14 12.21 -8.58
N THR A 121 -9.35 12.48 -9.07
CA THR A 121 -10.57 12.48 -8.25
C THR A 121 -11.36 11.19 -8.48
N LEU A 122 -12.25 10.87 -7.54
CA LEU A 122 -13.09 9.68 -7.63
C LEU A 122 -14.02 9.75 -8.87
N GLU A 123 -14.55 10.94 -9.19
CA GLU A 123 -15.38 11.16 -10.36
C GLU A 123 -14.63 10.85 -11.66
N LYS A 124 -13.39 11.37 -11.77
CA LYS A 124 -12.56 11.13 -12.95
C LYS A 124 -12.18 9.66 -13.09
N TYR A 125 -11.97 8.97 -11.98
CA TYR A 125 -11.73 7.53 -11.99
C TYR A 125 -12.95 6.78 -12.55
N PHE A 126 -14.18 7.13 -12.11
CA PHE A 126 -15.41 6.52 -12.63
C PHE A 126 -15.65 6.83 -14.11
N GLU A 127 -15.40 8.06 -14.56
CA GLU A 127 -15.47 8.40 -15.97
C GLU A 127 -14.52 7.57 -16.85
N MET A 128 -13.29 7.33 -16.36
CA MET A 128 -12.28 6.56 -17.10
C MET A 128 -12.54 5.06 -17.12
N THR A 129 -13.07 4.51 -16.03
CA THR A 129 -13.27 3.07 -15.88
C THR A 129 -14.68 2.60 -16.28
N GLY A 130 -15.63 3.52 -16.38
CA GLY A 130 -17.04 3.20 -16.61
C GLY A 130 -17.72 2.53 -15.42
N GLN A 131 -17.10 2.53 -14.23
CA GLN A 131 -17.69 2.00 -13.00
C GLN A 131 -18.64 3.02 -12.36
N SER A 132 -19.57 2.53 -11.55
CA SER A 132 -20.40 3.38 -10.70
C SER A 132 -19.99 3.25 -9.23
N ILE A 133 -20.38 4.21 -8.41
CA ILE A 133 -20.15 4.16 -6.97
C ILE A 133 -20.87 2.96 -6.33
N GLU A 134 -22.05 2.60 -6.83
CA GLU A 134 -22.83 1.46 -6.37
C GLU A 134 -22.09 0.15 -6.64
N ALA A 135 -21.57 -0.04 -7.86
CA ALA A 135 -20.76 -1.21 -8.21
C ALA A 135 -19.50 -1.31 -7.35
N MET A 136 -18.90 -0.18 -7.02
CA MET A 136 -17.73 -0.15 -6.14
C MET A 136 -18.10 -0.49 -4.69
N ARG A 137 -19.22 0.04 -4.17
CA ARG A 137 -19.75 -0.33 -2.84
C ARG A 137 -20.00 -1.82 -2.74
N GLU A 138 -20.65 -2.41 -3.75
CA GLU A 138 -20.92 -3.84 -3.83
C GLU A 138 -19.63 -4.67 -3.85
N SER A 139 -18.61 -4.23 -4.60
CA SER A 139 -17.32 -4.93 -4.69
C SER A 139 -16.55 -5.00 -3.37
N VAL A 140 -16.74 -4.02 -2.47
CA VAL A 140 -16.07 -3.97 -1.17
C VAL A 140 -16.93 -4.48 -0.02
N GLN A 141 -18.21 -4.81 -0.25
CA GLN A 141 -19.17 -5.17 0.79
C GLN A 141 -18.74 -6.39 1.61
N GLU A 142 -18.30 -7.46 0.95
CA GLU A 142 -17.84 -8.67 1.64
C GLU A 142 -16.60 -8.39 2.50
N SER A 143 -15.65 -7.65 1.97
CA SER A 143 -14.44 -7.28 2.72
C SER A 143 -14.73 -6.33 3.88
N ALA A 144 -15.74 -5.46 3.75
CA ALA A 144 -16.21 -4.59 4.82
C ALA A 144 -16.90 -5.40 5.92
N ALA A 145 -17.78 -6.33 5.56
CA ALA A 145 -18.44 -7.21 6.51
C ALA A 145 -17.43 -8.06 7.31
N ASN A 146 -16.43 -8.60 6.65
CA ASN A 146 -15.36 -9.36 7.28
C ASN A 146 -14.50 -8.49 8.21
N ALA A 147 -14.20 -7.25 7.82
CA ALA A 147 -13.47 -6.31 8.68
C ALA A 147 -14.27 -5.99 9.95
N VAL A 148 -15.55 -5.65 9.83
CA VAL A 148 -16.43 -5.39 10.98
C VAL A 148 -16.55 -6.63 11.89
N LYS A 149 -16.73 -7.82 11.30
CA LYS A 149 -16.77 -9.06 12.06
C LYS A 149 -15.49 -9.29 12.85
N THR A 150 -14.34 -9.06 12.22
CA THR A 150 -13.02 -9.17 12.86
C THR A 150 -12.89 -8.20 14.03
N ASP A 151 -13.25 -6.94 13.83
CA ASP A 151 -13.21 -5.89 14.85
C ASP A 151 -14.07 -6.25 16.06
N LEU A 152 -15.29 -6.71 15.83
CA LEU A 152 -16.20 -7.11 16.89
C LEU A 152 -15.68 -8.33 17.68
N VAL A 153 -15.11 -9.32 16.98
CA VAL A 153 -14.53 -10.52 17.64
C VAL A 153 -13.32 -10.12 18.47
N LEU A 154 -12.38 -9.37 17.91
CA LEU A 154 -11.18 -8.94 18.65
C LEU A 154 -11.54 -8.03 19.83
N GLY A 155 -12.51 -7.13 19.64
CA GLY A 155 -13.03 -6.28 20.72
C GLY A 155 -13.64 -7.08 21.87
N GLU A 156 -14.39 -8.15 21.59
CA GLU A 156 -14.96 -9.00 22.64
C GLU A 156 -13.87 -9.84 23.32
N VAL A 157 -12.90 -10.37 22.58
CA VAL A 157 -11.72 -11.03 23.17
C VAL A 157 -10.98 -10.08 24.10
N ALA A 158 -10.70 -8.85 23.67
CA ALA A 158 -10.04 -7.85 24.50
C ALA A 158 -10.80 -7.57 25.79
N LYS A 159 -12.13 -7.48 25.71
CA LYS A 159 -13.00 -7.23 26.85
C LYS A 159 -13.02 -8.42 27.82
N VAL A 160 -13.17 -9.65 27.34
CA VAL A 160 -13.16 -10.87 28.16
C VAL A 160 -11.83 -11.04 28.88
N GLU A 161 -10.73 -10.84 28.16
CA GLU A 161 -9.35 -10.95 28.67
C GLU A 161 -8.90 -9.69 29.45
N LYS A 162 -9.76 -8.65 29.53
CA LYS A 162 -9.50 -7.38 30.24
C LYS A 162 -8.25 -6.67 29.73
N ILE A 163 -8.04 -6.71 28.42
CA ILE A 163 -6.91 -6.01 27.78
C ILE A 163 -7.23 -4.52 27.72
N THR A 164 -6.34 -3.70 28.26
CA THR A 164 -6.46 -2.25 28.29
C THR A 164 -5.21 -1.59 27.73
N ALA A 165 -5.36 -0.35 27.26
CA ALA A 165 -4.24 0.50 26.91
C ALA A 165 -3.99 1.51 28.03
N GLU A 166 -2.78 1.48 28.58
CA GLU A 166 -2.36 2.43 29.60
C GLU A 166 -1.92 3.76 28.94
N ASP A 167 -2.12 4.87 29.64
CA ASP A 167 -1.72 6.18 29.11
C ASP A 167 -0.21 6.28 28.79
N SER A 168 0.61 5.52 29.53
CA SER A 168 2.04 5.40 29.32
C SER A 168 2.44 4.74 27.99
N GLU A 169 1.54 4.02 27.34
CA GLU A 169 1.78 3.32 26.07
C GLU A 169 1.44 4.18 24.86
N VAL A 170 0.64 5.22 25.07
CA VAL A 170 0.16 6.10 23.98
C VAL A 170 1.31 6.88 23.35
N GLU A 171 2.15 7.50 24.18
CA GLU A 171 3.25 8.34 23.68
C GLU A 171 4.29 7.53 22.87
N PRO A 172 4.76 6.35 23.32
CA PRO A 172 5.63 5.50 22.52
C PRO A 172 5.00 5.09 21.19
N LYS A 173 3.68 4.83 21.17
CA LYS A 173 2.97 4.44 19.95
C LYS A 173 2.90 5.59 18.93
N ILE A 174 2.65 6.81 19.40
CA ILE A 174 2.70 8.00 18.53
C ILE A 174 4.12 8.21 17.99
N GLU A 175 5.15 7.96 18.78
CA GLU A 175 6.54 8.06 18.33
C GLU A 175 6.90 7.01 17.27
N GLU A 176 6.40 5.79 17.41
CA GLU A 176 6.54 4.73 16.42
C GLU A 176 5.89 5.12 15.08
N MET A 177 4.65 5.64 15.15
CA MET A 177 3.94 6.16 13.97
C MET A 177 4.70 7.30 13.31
N ALA A 178 5.18 8.26 14.07
CA ALA A 178 5.93 9.40 13.56
C ALA A 178 7.17 8.95 12.78
N LYS A 179 7.92 7.99 13.32
CA LYS A 179 9.08 7.39 12.66
C LYS A 179 8.70 6.68 11.35
N ALA A 180 7.59 5.97 11.34
CA ALA A 180 7.11 5.26 10.14
C ALA A 180 6.75 6.23 9.00
N TYR A 181 6.19 7.39 9.35
CA TYR A 181 5.85 8.44 8.37
C TYR A 181 6.99 9.43 8.09
N GLY A 182 8.13 9.29 8.75
CA GLY A 182 9.25 10.25 8.63
C GLY A 182 8.91 11.66 9.16
N MET A 183 8.03 11.72 10.15
CA MET A 183 7.56 12.97 10.77
C MET A 183 8.05 13.09 12.22
N GLU A 184 8.08 14.31 12.74
CA GLU A 184 8.30 14.53 14.15
C GLU A 184 7.00 14.31 14.95
N LYS A 185 7.08 13.63 16.11
CA LYS A 185 5.93 13.39 17.00
C LYS A 185 5.17 14.66 17.33
N ASP A 186 5.90 15.73 17.69
CA ASP A 186 5.29 16.98 18.10
C ASP A 186 4.54 17.67 16.95
N ALA A 187 4.97 17.49 15.71
CA ALA A 187 4.26 17.99 14.53
C ALA A 187 2.91 17.28 14.35
N ILE A 188 2.86 15.95 14.48
CA ILE A 188 1.60 15.19 14.43
C ILE A 188 0.64 15.66 15.51
N ILE A 189 1.12 15.76 16.76
CA ILE A 189 0.29 16.21 17.89
C ILE A 189 -0.24 17.63 17.68
N ALA A 190 0.60 18.54 17.16
CA ALA A 190 0.21 19.91 16.89
C ALA A 190 -0.87 20.01 15.82
N ASP A 191 -0.72 19.26 14.72
CA ASP A 191 -1.69 19.23 13.63
C ASP A 191 -3.05 18.64 14.07
N VAL A 192 -3.05 17.56 14.83
CA VAL A 192 -4.28 16.95 15.37
C VAL A 192 -4.97 17.87 16.37
N LYS A 193 -4.22 18.57 17.24
CA LYS A 193 -4.77 19.58 18.15
C LYS A 193 -5.36 20.76 17.39
N LYS A 194 -4.68 21.23 16.35
CA LYS A 194 -5.18 22.32 15.50
C LYS A 194 -6.47 21.95 14.78
N ALA A 195 -6.61 20.68 14.37
CA ALA A 195 -7.83 20.14 13.78
C ALA A 195 -8.97 19.92 14.79
N GLY A 196 -8.73 20.05 16.09
CA GLY A 196 -9.73 19.84 17.15
C GLY A 196 -10.09 18.37 17.41
N ASN A 197 -9.28 17.43 16.92
CA ASN A 197 -9.55 15.99 16.95
C ASN A 197 -8.64 15.21 17.91
N TYR A 198 -8.01 15.89 18.88
CA TYR A 198 -7.00 15.29 19.73
C TYR A 198 -7.53 14.10 20.56
N ASP A 199 -8.70 14.24 21.18
CA ASP A 199 -9.26 13.17 22.01
C ASP A 199 -9.60 11.92 21.16
N VAL A 200 -10.21 12.13 19.98
CA VAL A 200 -10.51 11.05 19.03
C VAL A 200 -9.23 10.37 18.54
N PHE A 201 -8.17 11.14 18.32
CA PHE A 201 -6.88 10.59 17.93
C PHE A 201 -6.29 9.71 19.05
N ILE A 202 -6.31 10.16 20.29
CA ILE A 202 -5.84 9.37 21.45
C ILE A 202 -6.65 8.10 21.61
N ASP A 203 -7.97 8.17 21.49
CA ASP A 203 -8.85 6.99 21.56
C ASP A 203 -8.53 5.99 20.45
N ASN A 204 -8.27 6.45 19.23
CA ASN A 204 -7.83 5.59 18.12
C ASN A 204 -6.47 4.93 18.39
N ILE A 205 -5.51 5.66 18.98
CA ILE A 205 -4.21 5.08 19.38
C ILE A 205 -4.41 4.00 20.46
N LYS A 206 -5.23 4.28 21.48
CA LYS A 206 -5.56 3.29 22.52
C LYS A 206 -6.23 2.05 21.92
N TYR A 207 -7.14 2.23 20.98
CA TYR A 207 -7.78 1.13 20.27
C TYR A 207 -6.76 0.27 19.48
N GLN A 208 -5.81 0.90 18.79
CA GLN A 208 -4.75 0.17 18.12
C GLN A 208 -3.89 -0.64 19.10
N ILE A 209 -3.50 -0.05 20.23
CA ILE A 209 -2.72 -0.74 21.28
C ILE A 209 -3.49 -1.96 21.81
N ILE A 210 -4.79 -1.82 22.08
CA ILE A 210 -5.64 -2.93 22.54
C ILE A 210 -5.68 -4.03 21.49
N ASN A 211 -5.87 -3.70 20.22
CA ASN A 211 -5.91 -4.68 19.13
C ASN A 211 -4.57 -5.42 19.00
N GLU A 212 -3.44 -4.70 19.03
CA GLU A 212 -2.11 -5.32 19.00
C GLU A 212 -1.89 -6.29 20.15
N LYS A 213 -2.20 -5.87 21.39
CA LYS A 213 -2.12 -6.74 22.57
C LYS A 213 -3.02 -7.97 22.47
N THR A 214 -4.22 -7.80 21.89
CA THR A 214 -5.15 -8.90 21.66
C THR A 214 -4.60 -9.91 20.66
N ILE A 215 -4.03 -9.42 19.56
CA ILE A 215 -3.37 -10.26 18.57
C ILE A 215 -2.17 -10.99 19.18
N ASP A 216 -1.37 -10.31 20.00
CA ASP A 216 -0.22 -10.93 20.70
C ASP A 216 -0.67 -12.00 21.70
N LEU A 217 -1.77 -11.78 22.41
CA LEU A 217 -2.37 -12.80 23.26
C LEU A 217 -2.75 -14.04 22.44
N LEU A 218 -3.45 -13.84 21.31
CA LEU A 218 -3.87 -14.94 20.43
C LEU A 218 -2.66 -15.69 19.87
N LYS A 219 -1.60 -14.98 19.43
CA LYS A 219 -0.33 -15.58 18.97
C LYS A 219 0.30 -16.46 20.05
N ASN A 220 0.39 -15.97 21.26
CA ASN A 220 0.99 -16.69 22.39
C ASN A 220 0.13 -17.89 22.83
N SER A 221 -1.15 -17.87 22.52
CA SER A 221 -2.10 -18.96 22.83
C SER A 221 -2.19 -19.99 21.70
N ALA A 222 -1.77 -19.65 20.50
CA ALA A 222 -1.73 -20.56 19.36
C ALA A 222 -0.57 -21.55 19.54
N LYS A 223 -0.92 -22.85 19.70
CA LYS A 223 0.04 -23.96 19.85
C LYS A 223 0.07 -24.80 18.59
#